data_64a5483384e39595c1ba82f71ed4c2e2
#
_entry.id   64a5483384e39595c1ba82f71ed4c2e2
#
_cell.length_a   1.000
_cell.length_b   1.000
_cell.length_c   1.000
_cell.angle_alpha   90.00
_cell.angle_beta   90.00
_cell.angle_gamma   90.00
#
_symmetry.space_group_name_H-M   'P 1'
#
loop_
_entity.id
_entity.type
_entity.pdbx_description
1 polymer ?
#
loop_
_entity_poly.entity_id
_entity_poly.type
_entity_poly.pdbx_seq_one_letter_code
_entity_poly.pdbx_strand_id
1 'polypeptide(L)'
;MTKSISLVLGVNRATLSGSRSKQHRVRQNARAFAKRLRREGFGVCKWTNVTNKHFAAVAWQMQEEGKGDGRIAELFSAARDLCKAYGNTGISPTNDVFDVRRGSIANAISKAVAPAFVQGAIDKLENELGYEYGPRCAAQIRLQWELGLRREESAKIDLVSDWDREGRSLLVQYGTKGGRPRTLTNLSDKQQEALERALPYVSQSDRPGVHTLMPEGMGDKWQEKLSYAARLCGFTKKESGWTLHSNRHERFHRMYVEHTGFQPPNQHESVEAFQKAARDTAGDEWPRLDAEARDEIEVTAGHSAGRRDVSDAYLGSSQ
;
A
#
# COMPACT_ATOMS: atom_id res chain seq x y z
N MET A 1 -28.31 -21.99 23.20
CA MET A 1 -27.43 -21.94 22.03
C MET A 1 -27.57 -20.69 21.12
N THR A 2 -28.44 -19.72 21.40
CA THR A 2 -28.83 -18.63 20.48
C THR A 2 -28.06 -17.32 20.65
N LYS A 3 -27.29 -17.11 21.73
CA LYS A 3 -26.73 -15.79 22.07
C LYS A 3 -25.44 -15.39 21.33
N SER A 4 -24.69 -16.33 20.77
CA SER A 4 -23.38 -16.01 20.13
C SER A 4 -23.47 -15.70 18.62
N ILE A 5 -24.62 -15.92 18.02
CA ILE A 5 -24.86 -15.68 16.59
C ILE A 5 -25.04 -14.18 16.30
N SER A 6 -25.42 -13.39 17.30
CA SER A 6 -25.91 -12.02 17.09
C SER A 6 -24.83 -11.02 16.73
N LEU A 7 -23.60 -11.05 17.31
CA LEU A 7 -22.52 -10.14 16.88
C LEU A 7 -22.14 -10.39 15.42
N VAL A 8 -21.97 -11.66 15.01
CA VAL A 8 -21.65 -12.00 13.62
C VAL A 8 -22.78 -11.67 12.66
N LEU A 9 -24.03 -11.89 13.05
CA LEU A 9 -25.20 -11.46 12.28
C LEU A 9 -25.26 -9.92 12.16
N GLY A 10 -24.92 -9.22 13.25
CA GLY A 10 -24.78 -7.77 13.25
C GLY A 10 -23.77 -7.28 12.21
N VAL A 11 -22.61 -7.95 12.05
CA VAL A 11 -21.62 -7.59 11.02
C VAL A 11 -22.23 -7.59 9.62
N ASN A 12 -23.09 -8.58 9.31
CA ASN A 12 -23.71 -8.67 7.97
C ASN A 12 -24.74 -7.59 7.72
N ARG A 13 -25.48 -7.18 8.75
CA ARG A 13 -26.58 -6.20 8.69
C ARG A 13 -26.12 -4.75 8.80
N ALA A 14 -24.88 -4.51 9.22
CA ALA A 14 -24.37 -3.16 9.43
C ALA A 14 -24.28 -2.37 8.12
N THR A 15 -24.78 -1.14 8.15
CA THR A 15 -24.53 -0.15 7.09
C THR A 15 -23.14 0.45 7.29
N LEU A 16 -22.24 0.19 6.35
CA LEU A 16 -20.85 0.65 6.40
C LEU A 16 -20.59 1.63 5.26
N SER A 17 -19.78 2.65 5.52
CA SER A 17 -19.33 3.62 4.52
C SER A 17 -18.09 3.15 3.76
N GLY A 18 -17.87 3.72 2.57
CA GLY A 18 -16.68 3.51 1.75
C GLY A 18 -16.87 2.45 0.65
N SER A 19 -15.78 2.16 -0.06
CA SER A 19 -15.80 1.21 -1.19
C SER A 19 -16.20 -0.21 -0.76
N ARG A 20 -16.68 -1.02 -1.71
CA ARG A 20 -17.03 -2.44 -1.46
C ARG A 20 -15.87 -3.22 -0.84
N SER A 21 -14.65 -3.00 -1.31
CA SER A 21 -13.45 -3.63 -0.77
C SER A 21 -13.18 -3.22 0.69
N LYS A 22 -13.32 -1.92 1.03
CA LYS A 22 -13.23 -1.44 2.42
C LYS A 22 -14.29 -2.10 3.29
N GLN A 23 -15.54 -2.09 2.87
CA GLN A 23 -16.63 -2.71 3.63
C GLN A 23 -16.40 -4.22 3.85
N HIS A 24 -15.91 -4.93 2.82
CA HIS A 24 -15.58 -6.35 2.94
C HIS A 24 -14.50 -6.60 4.01
N ARG A 25 -13.42 -5.83 3.97
CA ARG A 25 -12.32 -5.91 4.97
C ARG A 25 -12.79 -5.58 6.38
N VAL A 26 -13.62 -4.55 6.53
CA VAL A 26 -14.22 -4.21 7.84
C VAL A 26 -15.04 -5.38 8.36
N ARG A 27 -15.90 -5.98 7.53
CA ARG A 27 -16.69 -7.14 7.94
C ARG A 27 -15.84 -8.34 8.31
N GLN A 28 -14.77 -8.63 7.57
CA GLN A 28 -13.86 -9.74 7.90
C GLN A 28 -13.18 -9.52 9.26
N ASN A 29 -12.61 -8.34 9.49
CA ASN A 29 -11.92 -8.02 10.73
C ASN A 29 -12.89 -7.95 11.93
N ALA A 30 -14.10 -7.40 11.75
CA ALA A 30 -15.11 -7.38 12.80
C ALA A 30 -15.60 -8.80 13.18
N ARG A 31 -15.74 -9.71 12.21
CA ARG A 31 -16.01 -11.12 12.50
C ARG A 31 -14.87 -11.77 13.28
N ALA A 32 -13.62 -11.47 12.94
CA ALA A 32 -12.46 -11.98 13.67
C ALA A 32 -12.44 -11.46 15.11
N PHE A 33 -12.73 -10.18 15.33
CA PHE A 33 -12.89 -9.58 16.66
C PHE A 33 -13.99 -10.29 17.47
N ALA A 34 -15.18 -10.45 16.90
CA ALA A 34 -16.32 -11.13 17.54
C ALA A 34 -16.00 -12.59 17.92
N LYS A 35 -15.25 -13.31 17.05
CA LYS A 35 -14.80 -14.70 17.36
C LYS A 35 -13.84 -14.73 18.54
N ARG A 36 -12.94 -13.74 18.66
CA ARG A 36 -12.01 -13.63 19.79
C ARG A 36 -12.73 -13.36 21.09
N LEU A 37 -13.66 -12.43 21.12
CA LEU A 37 -14.51 -12.18 22.30
C LEU A 37 -15.18 -13.45 22.80
N ARG A 38 -15.66 -14.28 21.90
CA ARG A 38 -16.26 -15.57 22.27
C ARG A 38 -15.25 -16.53 22.88
N ARG A 39 -14.02 -16.61 22.36
CA ARG A 39 -12.96 -17.46 22.91
C ARG A 39 -12.59 -17.05 24.33
N GLU A 40 -12.64 -15.75 24.64
CA GLU A 40 -12.44 -15.19 25.97
C GLU A 40 -13.66 -15.33 26.90
N GLY A 41 -14.68 -16.08 26.50
CA GLY A 41 -15.86 -16.33 27.33
C GLY A 41 -16.86 -15.18 27.41
N PHE A 42 -16.68 -14.10 26.61
CA PHE A 42 -17.63 -12.98 26.64
C PHE A 42 -18.94 -13.35 25.94
N GLY A 43 -20.04 -13.27 26.70
CA GLY A 43 -21.40 -13.52 26.20
C GLY A 43 -22.05 -12.29 25.53
N VAL A 44 -21.26 -11.28 25.14
CA VAL A 44 -21.80 -10.07 24.49
C VAL A 44 -22.40 -10.40 23.11
N CYS A 45 -23.64 -9.95 22.90
CA CYS A 45 -24.45 -10.32 21.74
C CYS A 45 -24.81 -9.12 20.85
N LYS A 46 -24.64 -7.91 21.30
CA LYS A 46 -24.99 -6.66 20.58
C LYS A 46 -23.79 -5.74 20.51
N TRP A 47 -23.55 -5.13 19.37
CA TRP A 47 -22.47 -4.14 19.19
C TRP A 47 -22.64 -2.91 20.08
N THR A 48 -23.88 -2.57 20.46
CA THR A 48 -24.19 -1.53 21.45
C THR A 48 -23.65 -1.81 22.84
N ASN A 49 -23.43 -3.08 23.18
CA ASN A 49 -22.97 -3.53 24.51
C ASN A 49 -21.45 -3.84 24.54
N VAL A 50 -20.76 -3.66 23.44
CA VAL A 50 -19.29 -3.77 23.40
C VAL A 50 -18.71 -2.57 24.17
N THR A 51 -17.68 -2.81 24.98
CA THR A 51 -17.03 -1.80 25.83
C THR A 51 -15.52 -1.87 25.68
N ASN A 52 -14.78 -0.93 26.26
CA ASN A 52 -13.31 -0.93 26.29
C ASN A 52 -12.74 -2.21 26.94
N LYS A 53 -13.43 -2.82 27.92
CA LYS A 53 -13.03 -4.10 28.52
C LYS A 53 -12.90 -5.20 27.45
N HIS A 54 -13.78 -5.23 26.46
CA HIS A 54 -13.76 -6.21 25.39
C HIS A 54 -12.58 -5.99 24.44
N PHE A 55 -12.23 -4.73 24.17
CA PHE A 55 -11.05 -4.38 23.37
C PHE A 55 -9.76 -4.76 24.12
N ALA A 56 -9.65 -4.44 25.40
CA ALA A 56 -8.50 -4.82 26.22
C ALA A 56 -8.27 -6.34 26.25
N ALA A 57 -9.33 -7.14 26.43
CA ALA A 57 -9.23 -8.59 26.43
C ALA A 57 -8.75 -9.15 25.07
N VAL A 58 -9.24 -8.59 23.95
CA VAL A 58 -8.78 -9.01 22.62
C VAL A 58 -7.34 -8.55 22.36
N ALA A 59 -6.93 -7.37 22.85
CA ALA A 59 -5.54 -6.92 22.76
C ALA A 59 -4.61 -7.90 23.46
N TRP A 60 -4.89 -8.16 24.73
CA TRP A 60 -4.10 -9.09 25.54
C TRP A 60 -3.97 -10.48 24.89
N GLN A 61 -5.10 -11.08 24.48
CA GLN A 61 -5.09 -12.38 23.79
C GLN A 61 -4.19 -12.37 22.55
N MET A 62 -4.29 -11.32 21.73
CA MET A 62 -3.52 -11.24 20.49
C MET A 62 -2.03 -11.01 20.74
N GLN A 63 -1.68 -10.26 21.79
CA GLN A 63 -0.30 -10.05 22.22
C GLN A 63 0.31 -11.35 22.73
N GLU A 64 -0.41 -12.12 23.55
CA GLU A 64 0.00 -13.47 23.98
C GLU A 64 0.21 -14.44 22.79
N GLU A 65 -0.60 -14.31 21.73
CA GLU A 65 -0.41 -15.05 20.49
C GLU A 65 0.75 -14.51 19.62
N GLY A 66 1.51 -13.51 20.06
CA GLY A 66 2.60 -12.88 19.30
C GLY A 66 2.14 -12.10 18.07
N LYS A 67 0.89 -11.60 18.04
CA LYS A 67 0.40 -10.77 16.94
C LYS A 67 0.89 -9.34 17.11
N GLY A 68 1.48 -8.79 16.05
CA GLY A 68 1.94 -7.41 16.05
C GLY A 68 0.81 -6.39 16.18
N ASP A 69 1.09 -5.27 16.83
CA ASP A 69 0.15 -4.19 17.14
C ASP A 69 -0.58 -3.63 15.91
N GLY A 70 0.06 -3.63 14.75
CA GLY A 70 -0.58 -3.23 13.49
C GLY A 70 -1.80 -4.10 13.17
N ARG A 71 -1.73 -5.43 13.42
CA ARG A 71 -2.84 -6.34 13.20
C ARG A 71 -3.95 -6.17 14.23
N ILE A 72 -3.59 -5.91 15.48
CA ILE A 72 -4.56 -5.60 16.55
C ILE A 72 -5.32 -4.31 16.21
N ALA A 73 -4.60 -3.26 15.83
CA ALA A 73 -5.18 -1.99 15.43
C ALA A 73 -6.15 -2.10 14.24
N GLU A 74 -5.90 -2.98 13.27
CA GLU A 74 -6.84 -3.26 12.17
C GLU A 74 -8.16 -3.85 12.66
N LEU A 75 -8.11 -4.82 13.59
CA LEU A 75 -9.30 -5.41 14.18
C LEU A 75 -10.09 -4.35 14.98
N PHE A 76 -9.37 -3.51 15.73
CA PHE A 76 -9.96 -2.47 16.54
C PHE A 76 -10.65 -1.38 15.69
N SER A 77 -10.01 -0.96 14.60
CA SER A 77 -10.63 -0.03 13.65
C SER A 77 -11.96 -0.60 13.12
N ALA A 78 -11.96 -1.86 12.69
CA ALA A 78 -13.16 -2.50 12.20
C ALA A 78 -14.24 -2.68 13.28
N ALA A 79 -13.86 -3.02 14.49
CA ALA A 79 -14.80 -3.15 15.61
C ALA A 79 -15.41 -1.80 15.99
N ARG A 80 -14.63 -0.71 15.99
CA ARG A 80 -15.15 0.66 16.18
C ARG A 80 -16.12 1.08 15.08
N ASP A 81 -15.82 0.77 13.82
CA ASP A 81 -16.73 1.04 12.71
C ASP A 81 -18.07 0.34 12.92
N LEU A 82 -18.08 -0.91 13.41
CA LEU A 82 -19.30 -1.63 13.77
C LEU A 82 -20.00 -1.02 15.00
N CYS A 83 -19.29 -0.72 16.07
CA CYS A 83 -19.84 -0.05 17.25
C CYS A 83 -20.55 1.24 16.83
N LYS A 84 -19.88 2.08 16.03
CA LYS A 84 -20.42 3.34 15.52
C LYS A 84 -21.66 3.12 14.63
N ALA A 85 -21.66 2.13 13.75
CA ALA A 85 -22.80 1.80 12.90
C ALA A 85 -24.05 1.39 13.71
N TYR A 86 -23.87 0.93 14.94
CA TYR A 86 -24.93 0.60 15.89
C TYR A 86 -25.15 1.66 16.98
N GLY A 87 -24.61 2.88 16.80
CA GLY A 87 -24.82 3.99 17.74
C GLY A 87 -23.99 3.89 19.02
N ASN A 88 -23.02 2.95 19.12
CA ASN A 88 -22.14 2.85 20.28
C ASN A 88 -20.90 3.75 20.09
N THR A 89 -20.87 4.87 20.78
CA THR A 89 -19.77 5.85 20.77
C THR A 89 -18.88 5.79 22.01
N GLY A 90 -19.16 4.87 22.95
CA GLY A 90 -18.42 4.75 24.23
C GLY A 90 -17.08 4.05 24.15
N ILE A 91 -16.62 3.66 22.93
CA ILE A 91 -15.32 3.03 22.75
C ILE A 91 -14.23 4.08 22.57
N SER A 92 -13.12 3.93 23.31
CA SER A 92 -11.97 4.82 23.14
C SER A 92 -11.56 4.94 21.66
N PRO A 93 -11.32 6.16 21.16
CA PRO A 93 -10.92 6.39 19.78
C PRO A 93 -9.47 5.97 19.50
N THR A 94 -8.61 5.93 20.55
CA THR A 94 -7.18 5.59 20.44
C THR A 94 -6.92 4.14 20.86
N ASN A 95 -5.76 3.63 20.49
CA ASN A 95 -5.34 2.26 20.85
C ASN A 95 -4.43 2.22 22.07
N ASP A 96 -3.83 3.35 22.43
CA ASP A 96 -2.85 3.45 23.52
C ASP A 96 -3.42 3.01 24.87
N VAL A 97 -4.71 3.25 25.09
CA VAL A 97 -5.44 2.80 26.30
C VAL A 97 -5.54 1.26 26.42
N PHE A 98 -5.15 0.55 25.39
CA PHE A 98 -5.11 -0.92 25.32
C PHE A 98 -3.69 -1.46 25.14
N ASP A 99 -2.67 -0.63 25.38
CA ASP A 99 -1.25 -0.97 25.15
C ASP A 99 -0.93 -1.45 23.73
N VAL A 100 -1.69 -0.95 22.75
CA VAL A 100 -1.49 -1.27 21.32
C VAL A 100 -0.88 -0.04 20.65
N ARG A 101 0.44 -0.07 20.45
CA ARG A 101 1.20 1.05 19.86
C ARG A 101 1.80 0.61 18.53
N ARG A 102 1.36 1.22 17.45
CA ARG A 102 2.09 1.06 16.19
C ARG A 102 3.45 1.73 16.35
N GLY A 103 4.52 0.98 16.09
CA GLY A 103 5.85 1.55 15.99
C GLY A 103 5.85 2.70 14.97
N SER A 104 6.72 3.68 15.17
CA SER A 104 6.90 4.78 14.23
C SER A 104 7.29 4.20 12.86
N ILE A 105 6.61 4.64 11.80
CA ILE A 105 6.97 4.30 10.42
C ILE A 105 8.28 4.99 10.04
N ALA A 106 8.61 6.08 10.71
CA ALA A 106 9.80 6.89 10.46
C ALA A 106 11.13 6.13 10.64
N ASN A 107 11.16 5.10 11.49
CA ASN A 107 12.35 4.26 11.73
C ASN A 107 12.27 2.90 11.01
N ALA A 108 11.42 2.79 9.97
CA ALA A 108 11.28 1.55 9.25
C ALA A 108 12.52 1.27 8.40
N ILE A 109 13.01 0.04 8.47
CA ILE A 109 14.04 -0.48 7.54
C ILE A 109 13.55 -0.27 6.10
N SER A 110 14.47 0.12 5.22
CA SER A 110 14.19 0.28 3.80
C SER A 110 13.49 -0.96 3.22
N LYS A 111 12.45 -0.70 2.44
CA LYS A 111 11.70 -1.74 1.70
C LYS A 111 11.97 -1.65 0.20
N ALA A 112 12.91 -0.82 -0.20
CA ALA A 112 13.33 -0.71 -1.60
C ALA A 112 13.88 -2.04 -2.09
N VAL A 113 13.46 -2.46 -3.29
CA VAL A 113 13.90 -3.70 -3.90
C VAL A 113 15.20 -3.46 -4.66
N ALA A 114 16.10 -4.44 -4.66
CA ALA A 114 17.34 -4.35 -5.44
C ALA A 114 17.01 -4.32 -6.96
N PRO A 115 17.58 -3.39 -7.74
CA PRO A 115 17.33 -3.28 -9.18
C PRO A 115 17.55 -4.58 -9.97
N ALA A 116 18.63 -5.30 -9.66
CA ALA A 116 18.95 -6.59 -10.30
C ALA A 116 17.86 -7.65 -10.06
N PHE A 117 17.23 -7.64 -8.87
CA PHE A 117 16.13 -8.55 -8.57
C PHE A 117 14.88 -8.24 -9.42
N VAL A 118 14.56 -6.96 -9.61
CA VAL A 118 13.40 -6.55 -10.44
C VAL A 118 13.64 -6.93 -11.89
N GLN A 119 14.85 -6.66 -12.41
CA GLN A 119 15.21 -7.02 -13.79
C GLN A 119 15.13 -8.54 -13.99
N GLY A 120 15.72 -9.33 -13.09
CA GLY A 120 15.64 -10.79 -13.17
C GLY A 120 14.21 -11.33 -13.07
N ALA A 121 13.33 -10.68 -12.28
CA ALA A 121 11.92 -11.05 -12.22
C ALA A 121 11.16 -10.74 -13.53
N ILE A 122 11.47 -9.62 -14.17
CA ILE A 122 10.92 -9.24 -15.47
C ILE A 122 11.35 -10.24 -16.54
N ASP A 123 12.67 -10.52 -16.65
CA ASP A 123 13.23 -11.44 -17.63
C ASP A 123 12.66 -12.85 -17.47
N LYS A 124 12.51 -13.31 -16.23
CA LYS A 124 11.91 -14.61 -15.91
C LYS A 124 10.46 -14.71 -16.35
N LEU A 125 9.67 -13.65 -16.17
CA LEU A 125 8.28 -13.60 -16.59
C LEU A 125 8.11 -13.51 -18.11
N GLU A 126 9.01 -12.79 -18.77
CA GLU A 126 8.95 -12.60 -20.23
C GLU A 126 9.42 -13.86 -20.99
N ASN A 127 10.46 -14.55 -20.48
CA ASN A 127 11.22 -15.50 -21.30
C ASN A 127 11.31 -16.93 -20.74
N GLU A 128 11.15 -17.14 -19.42
CA GLU A 128 11.53 -18.45 -18.84
C GLU A 128 10.33 -19.26 -18.32
N LEU A 129 9.34 -18.60 -17.71
CA LEU A 129 8.31 -19.33 -16.97
C LEU A 129 7.22 -19.98 -17.83
N GLY A 130 7.09 -19.60 -19.10
CA GLY A 130 5.98 -20.07 -19.95
C GLY A 130 4.59 -19.76 -19.38
N TYR A 131 4.50 -18.81 -18.44
CA TYR A 131 3.23 -18.43 -17.82
C TYR A 131 2.42 -17.58 -18.81
N GLU A 132 1.19 -17.97 -19.10
CA GLU A 132 0.29 -17.34 -20.07
C GLU A 132 0.25 -15.81 -19.95
N TYR A 133 0.26 -15.29 -18.72
CA TYR A 133 0.21 -13.86 -18.43
C TYR A 133 1.59 -13.26 -18.09
N GLY A 134 2.67 -14.02 -18.21
CA GLY A 134 4.01 -13.62 -17.82
C GLY A 134 4.41 -12.26 -18.39
N PRO A 135 4.44 -12.08 -19.72
CA PRO A 135 4.85 -10.80 -20.32
C PRO A 135 3.98 -9.61 -19.92
N ARG A 136 2.67 -9.81 -19.77
CA ARG A 136 1.75 -8.77 -19.29
C ARG A 136 2.02 -8.41 -17.82
N CYS A 137 2.32 -9.38 -16.96
CA CYS A 137 2.71 -9.15 -15.57
C CYS A 137 4.07 -8.44 -15.49
N ALA A 138 5.03 -8.81 -16.33
CA ALA A 138 6.33 -8.16 -16.45
C ALA A 138 6.19 -6.67 -16.81
N ALA A 139 5.36 -6.35 -17.80
CA ALA A 139 5.07 -4.97 -18.17
C ALA A 139 4.50 -4.16 -16.98
N GLN A 140 3.57 -4.73 -16.22
CA GLN A 140 3.01 -4.05 -15.06
C GLN A 140 4.03 -3.90 -13.91
N ILE A 141 4.92 -4.87 -13.70
CA ILE A 141 6.01 -4.76 -12.72
C ILE A 141 6.99 -3.65 -13.15
N ARG A 142 7.33 -3.59 -14.46
CA ARG A 142 8.16 -2.51 -15.02
C ARG A 142 7.53 -1.14 -14.78
N LEU A 143 6.23 -0.98 -15.02
CA LEU A 143 5.52 0.27 -14.73
C LEU A 143 5.54 0.65 -13.25
N GLN A 144 5.39 -0.32 -12.34
CA GLN A 144 5.50 -0.07 -10.90
C GLN A 144 6.90 0.40 -10.52
N TRP A 145 7.93 -0.17 -11.13
CA TRP A 145 9.33 0.14 -10.84
C TRP A 145 9.78 1.46 -11.47
N GLU A 146 9.43 1.75 -12.72
CA GLU A 146 9.86 2.99 -13.38
C GLU A 146 9.02 4.22 -13.00
N LEU A 147 7.72 4.06 -12.81
CA LEU A 147 6.79 5.16 -12.53
C LEU A 147 6.33 5.23 -11.07
N GLY A 148 6.72 4.27 -10.23
CA GLY A 148 6.27 4.20 -8.85
C GLY A 148 4.78 3.93 -8.70
N LEU A 149 4.13 3.31 -9.67
CA LEU A 149 2.69 3.03 -9.64
C LEU A 149 2.35 2.00 -8.56
N ARG A 150 1.19 2.15 -7.93
CA ARG A 150 0.64 1.09 -7.10
C ARG A 150 0.19 -0.09 -7.97
N ARG A 151 0.13 -1.27 -7.38
CA ARG A 151 -0.30 -2.50 -8.07
C ARG A 151 -1.63 -2.34 -8.82
N GLU A 152 -2.60 -1.68 -8.22
CA GLU A 152 -3.90 -1.46 -8.84
C GLU A 152 -3.85 -0.36 -9.90
N GLU A 153 -3.04 0.66 -9.71
CA GLU A 153 -2.80 1.73 -10.68
C GLU A 153 -2.16 1.15 -11.95
N SER A 154 -1.09 0.34 -11.81
CA SER A 154 -0.42 -0.28 -12.97
C SER A 154 -1.31 -1.24 -13.77
N ALA A 155 -2.32 -1.82 -13.14
CA ALA A 155 -3.27 -2.70 -13.82
C ALA A 155 -4.38 -1.93 -14.54
N LYS A 156 -4.83 -0.81 -13.98
CA LYS A 156 -5.99 -0.02 -14.44
C LYS A 156 -5.63 1.21 -15.24
N ILE A 157 -4.35 1.43 -15.53
CA ILE A 157 -3.90 2.59 -16.31
C ILE A 157 -4.47 2.54 -17.73
N ASP A 158 -4.95 3.67 -18.22
CA ASP A 158 -5.44 3.85 -19.59
C ASP A 158 -4.36 4.54 -20.43
N LEU A 159 -3.56 3.74 -21.13
CA LEU A 159 -2.48 4.25 -21.98
C LEU A 159 -2.96 4.87 -23.28
N VAL A 160 -4.23 4.69 -23.64
CA VAL A 160 -4.80 5.25 -24.88
C VAL A 160 -5.24 6.69 -24.64
N SER A 161 -5.90 6.95 -23.50
CA SER A 161 -6.52 8.24 -23.23
C SER A 161 -5.69 9.12 -22.30
N ASP A 162 -4.86 8.53 -21.43
CA ASP A 162 -4.22 9.22 -20.31
C ASP A 162 -2.72 9.50 -20.53
N TRP A 163 -2.10 8.94 -21.56
CA TRP A 163 -0.69 9.12 -21.86
C TRP A 163 -0.47 10.09 -23.01
N ASP A 164 0.06 11.27 -22.68
CA ASP A 164 0.57 12.25 -23.64
C ASP A 164 2.08 11.99 -23.88
N ARG A 165 2.39 11.39 -25.05
CA ARG A 165 3.76 11.07 -25.44
C ARG A 165 4.61 12.31 -25.69
N GLU A 166 4.08 13.27 -26.43
CA GLU A 166 4.79 14.49 -26.81
C GLU A 166 4.99 15.40 -25.60
N GLY A 167 3.95 15.60 -24.78
CA GLY A 167 4.00 16.35 -23.54
C GLY A 167 4.70 15.61 -22.40
N ARG A 168 5.16 14.35 -22.64
CA ARG A 168 5.85 13.50 -21.64
C ARG A 168 5.11 13.46 -20.31
N SER A 169 3.81 13.22 -20.38
CA SER A 169 2.97 13.20 -19.19
C SER A 169 1.99 12.02 -19.18
N LEU A 170 1.59 11.61 -17.97
CA LEU A 170 0.68 10.50 -17.75
C LEU A 170 -0.30 10.84 -16.65
N LEU A 171 -1.59 10.84 -16.95
CA LEU A 171 -2.65 10.97 -15.97
C LEU A 171 -2.92 9.59 -15.31
N VAL A 172 -2.74 9.51 -14.01
CA VAL A 172 -3.05 8.32 -13.21
C VAL A 172 -4.35 8.58 -12.45
N GLN A 173 -5.47 8.11 -12.99
CA GLN A 173 -6.80 8.35 -12.42
C GLN A 173 -7.51 7.08 -11.95
N TYR A 174 -7.20 5.92 -12.52
CA TYR A 174 -7.83 4.66 -12.15
C TYR A 174 -6.97 3.85 -11.17
N GLY A 175 -7.61 3.14 -10.24
CA GLY A 175 -6.91 2.35 -9.21
C GLY A 175 -6.29 3.18 -8.09
N THR A 176 -6.47 4.49 -8.08
CA THR A 176 -5.91 5.41 -7.09
C THR A 176 -6.56 5.23 -5.72
N LYS A 177 -5.76 5.30 -4.66
CA LYS A 177 -6.26 5.22 -3.29
C LYS A 177 -7.08 6.47 -2.95
N GLY A 178 -8.37 6.26 -2.69
CA GLY A 178 -9.31 7.35 -2.41
C GLY A 178 -9.82 8.10 -3.64
N GLY A 179 -9.57 7.57 -4.85
CA GLY A 179 -10.10 8.12 -6.11
C GLY A 179 -9.45 9.47 -6.51
N ARG A 180 -8.28 9.81 -5.97
CA ARG A 180 -7.58 11.06 -6.29
C ARG A 180 -6.67 10.86 -7.49
N PRO A 181 -6.95 11.50 -8.65
CA PRO A 181 -6.07 11.46 -9.79
C PRO A 181 -4.79 12.29 -9.54
N ARG A 182 -3.75 11.98 -10.30
CA ARG A 182 -2.53 12.79 -10.39
C ARG A 182 -1.91 12.67 -11.75
N THR A 183 -1.18 13.69 -12.17
CA THR A 183 -0.39 13.65 -13.40
C THR A 183 1.09 13.49 -13.05
N LEU A 184 1.74 12.51 -13.67
CA LEU A 184 3.18 12.41 -13.72
C LEU A 184 3.66 13.21 -14.92
N THR A 185 4.58 14.14 -14.71
CA THR A 185 5.12 15.04 -15.76
C THR A 185 6.61 14.80 -15.95
N ASN A 186 7.17 15.30 -17.04
CA ASN A 186 8.59 15.20 -17.36
C ASN A 186 9.10 13.75 -17.36
N LEU A 187 8.31 12.84 -17.94
CA LEU A 187 8.67 11.42 -18.00
C LEU A 187 10.01 11.21 -18.69
N SER A 188 10.93 10.52 -18.05
CA SER A 188 12.22 10.14 -18.63
C SER A 188 12.06 9.15 -19.78
N ASP A 189 13.11 8.96 -20.59
CA ASP A 189 13.07 8.01 -21.72
C ASP A 189 12.80 6.57 -21.23
N LYS A 190 13.36 6.17 -20.08
CA LYS A 190 13.08 4.85 -19.47
C LYS A 190 11.63 4.70 -19.06
N GLN A 191 10.99 5.76 -18.57
CA GLN A 191 9.58 5.76 -18.22
C GLN A 191 8.69 5.70 -19.45
N GLN A 192 9.03 6.45 -20.50
CA GLN A 192 8.36 6.38 -21.81
C GLN A 192 8.49 4.96 -22.41
N GLU A 193 9.69 4.37 -22.42
CA GLU A 193 9.92 3.00 -22.88
C GLU A 193 9.08 1.99 -22.08
N ALA A 194 8.96 2.15 -20.76
CA ALA A 194 8.13 1.26 -19.95
C ALA A 194 6.65 1.33 -20.34
N LEU A 195 6.15 2.51 -20.70
CA LEU A 195 4.78 2.70 -21.19
C LEU A 195 4.60 2.07 -22.59
N GLU A 196 5.57 2.23 -23.49
CA GLU A 196 5.55 1.63 -24.83
C GLU A 196 5.51 0.10 -24.75
N ARG A 197 6.35 -0.51 -23.92
CA ARG A 197 6.36 -1.96 -23.70
C ARG A 197 5.04 -2.48 -23.09
N ALA A 198 4.23 -1.63 -22.48
CA ALA A 198 2.94 -2.02 -21.94
C ALA A 198 1.78 -1.93 -22.95
N LEU A 199 1.94 -1.15 -24.03
CA LEU A 199 0.89 -0.96 -25.06
C LEU A 199 0.32 -2.25 -25.67
N PRO A 200 1.13 -3.29 -25.99
CA PRO A 200 0.60 -4.54 -26.56
C PRO A 200 -0.41 -5.26 -25.64
N TYR A 201 -0.45 -4.88 -24.38
CA TYR A 201 -1.31 -5.49 -23.36
C TYR A 201 -2.55 -4.65 -23.01
N VAL A 202 -2.78 -3.55 -23.75
CA VAL A 202 -4.01 -2.75 -23.59
C VAL A 202 -5.23 -3.56 -24.01
N SER A 203 -6.26 -3.51 -23.20
CA SER A 203 -7.55 -4.18 -23.42
C SER A 203 -8.70 -3.22 -23.06
N GLN A 204 -9.88 -3.46 -23.64
CA GLN A 204 -11.09 -2.73 -23.22
C GLN A 204 -11.45 -3.09 -21.78
N SER A 205 -11.77 -2.10 -20.97
CA SER A 205 -12.29 -2.35 -19.62
C SER A 205 -13.80 -2.58 -19.63
N ASP A 206 -14.37 -2.97 -18.49
CA ASP A 206 -15.83 -3.06 -18.30
C ASP A 206 -16.54 -1.69 -18.42
N ARG A 207 -15.80 -0.59 -18.52
CA ARG A 207 -16.32 0.76 -18.73
C ARG A 207 -16.15 1.15 -20.18
N PRO A 208 -17.22 1.54 -20.89
CA PRO A 208 -17.13 1.99 -22.28
C PRO A 208 -16.13 3.14 -22.47
N GLY A 209 -15.26 3.03 -23.46
CA GLY A 209 -14.25 4.05 -23.79
C GLY A 209 -13.07 4.15 -22.82
N VAL A 210 -12.95 3.24 -21.86
CA VAL A 210 -11.82 3.17 -20.92
C VAL A 210 -11.02 1.90 -21.18
N HIS A 211 -9.71 2.03 -21.30
CA HIS A 211 -8.80 0.91 -21.49
C HIS A 211 -8.06 0.55 -20.20
N THR A 212 -7.40 -0.58 -20.17
CA THR A 212 -6.73 -1.13 -19.00
C THR A 212 -5.65 -2.13 -19.43
N LEU A 213 -4.70 -2.41 -18.55
CA LEU A 213 -3.75 -3.51 -18.75
C LEU A 213 -4.23 -4.86 -18.17
N MET A 214 -5.46 -4.92 -17.67
CA MET A 214 -6.07 -6.19 -17.26
C MET A 214 -6.65 -6.89 -18.51
N PRO A 215 -6.53 -8.23 -18.62
CA PRO A 215 -7.23 -8.96 -19.67
C PRO A 215 -8.74 -8.77 -19.56
N GLU A 216 -9.41 -8.76 -20.70
CA GLU A 216 -10.87 -8.62 -20.78
C GLU A 216 -11.59 -9.67 -19.91
N GLY A 217 -12.62 -9.25 -19.20
CA GLY A 217 -13.42 -10.10 -18.31
C GLY A 217 -12.75 -10.55 -17.01
N MET A 218 -11.48 -10.19 -16.76
CA MET A 218 -10.76 -10.62 -15.56
C MET A 218 -11.12 -9.82 -14.31
N GLY A 219 -11.39 -8.53 -14.42
CA GLY A 219 -11.75 -7.68 -13.29
C GLY A 219 -10.78 -7.81 -12.12
N ASP A 220 -11.33 -7.88 -10.89
CA ASP A 220 -10.50 -7.98 -9.67
C ASP A 220 -9.68 -9.28 -9.58
N LYS A 221 -10.06 -10.35 -10.31
CA LYS A 221 -9.28 -11.61 -10.36
C LYS A 221 -7.89 -11.40 -10.93
N TRP A 222 -7.70 -10.37 -11.77
CA TRP A 222 -6.41 -10.03 -12.30
C TRP A 222 -5.36 -9.74 -11.22
N GLN A 223 -5.77 -9.10 -10.12
CA GLN A 223 -4.87 -8.80 -9.01
C GLN A 223 -4.30 -10.08 -8.35
N GLU A 224 -5.06 -11.16 -8.37
CA GLU A 224 -4.61 -12.48 -7.88
C GLU A 224 -3.60 -13.10 -8.85
N LYS A 225 -3.83 -12.98 -10.18
CA LYS A 225 -2.91 -13.45 -11.22
C LYS A 225 -1.57 -12.72 -11.17
N LEU A 226 -1.58 -11.39 -11.08
CA LEU A 226 -0.38 -10.57 -10.92
C LEU A 226 0.38 -10.92 -9.62
N SER A 227 -0.35 -11.12 -8.52
CA SER A 227 0.26 -11.53 -7.24
C SER A 227 0.84 -12.94 -7.30
N TYR A 228 0.24 -13.84 -8.06
CA TYR A 228 0.77 -15.18 -8.30
C TYR A 228 2.06 -15.13 -9.13
N ALA A 229 2.06 -14.39 -10.26
CA ALA A 229 3.23 -14.17 -11.08
C ALA A 229 4.41 -13.59 -10.27
N ALA A 230 4.14 -12.58 -9.46
CA ALA A 230 5.14 -11.98 -8.58
C ALA A 230 5.75 -13.01 -7.62
N ARG A 231 4.93 -13.90 -7.03
CA ARG A 231 5.44 -14.97 -6.15
C ARG A 231 6.32 -15.97 -6.89
N LEU A 232 5.99 -16.33 -8.12
CA LEU A 232 6.84 -17.20 -8.96
C LEU A 232 8.24 -16.62 -9.17
N CYS A 233 8.36 -15.27 -9.09
CA CYS A 233 9.62 -14.56 -9.19
C CYS A 233 10.23 -14.18 -7.84
N GLY A 234 9.73 -14.74 -6.73
CA GLY A 234 10.29 -14.51 -5.41
C GLY A 234 9.85 -13.22 -4.70
N PHE A 235 8.87 -12.46 -5.21
CA PHE A 235 8.29 -11.31 -4.50
C PHE A 235 7.45 -11.77 -3.30
N THR A 236 8.11 -12.29 -2.28
CA THR A 236 7.47 -12.68 -1.02
C THR A 236 8.27 -12.17 0.17
N LYS A 237 7.59 -11.76 1.24
CA LYS A 237 8.27 -11.35 2.48
C LYS A 237 9.12 -12.48 3.08
N LYS A 238 8.73 -13.74 2.85
CA LYS A 238 9.39 -14.90 3.43
C LYS A 238 10.70 -15.24 2.71
N GLU A 239 10.75 -15.11 1.40
CA GLU A 239 11.91 -15.53 0.58
C GLU A 239 12.88 -14.38 0.37
N SER A 240 12.40 -13.27 -0.19
CA SER A 240 13.25 -12.12 -0.55
C SER A 240 13.13 -10.94 0.41
N GLY A 241 12.14 -10.90 1.27
CA GLY A 241 11.78 -9.72 2.07
C GLY A 241 10.99 -8.67 1.28
N TRP A 242 10.92 -8.78 -0.05
CA TRP A 242 10.28 -7.79 -0.93
C TRP A 242 8.87 -8.20 -1.36
N THR A 243 8.09 -7.21 -1.76
CA THR A 243 6.76 -7.36 -2.34
C THR A 243 6.65 -6.46 -3.56
N LEU A 244 5.57 -6.56 -4.35
CA LEU A 244 5.33 -5.62 -5.46
C LEU A 244 5.35 -4.15 -5.03
N HIS A 245 4.98 -3.84 -3.78
CA HIS A 245 5.05 -2.47 -3.27
C HIS A 245 6.50 -1.98 -3.08
N SER A 246 7.46 -2.88 -2.97
CA SER A 246 8.88 -2.56 -2.88
C SER A 246 9.42 -1.86 -4.12
N ASN A 247 8.83 -2.10 -5.31
CA ASN A 247 9.16 -1.39 -6.54
C ASN A 247 8.91 0.13 -6.40
N ARG A 248 7.82 0.49 -5.73
CA ARG A 248 7.48 1.89 -5.49
C ARG A 248 8.43 2.54 -4.46
N HIS A 249 8.86 1.80 -3.43
CA HIS A 249 9.88 2.28 -2.50
C HIS A 249 11.19 2.57 -3.24
N GLU A 250 11.61 1.66 -4.12
CA GLU A 250 12.82 1.84 -4.93
C GLU A 250 12.74 3.05 -5.86
N ARG A 251 11.61 3.24 -6.55
CA ARG A 251 11.42 4.43 -7.40
C ARG A 251 11.58 5.73 -6.59
N PHE A 252 11.00 5.80 -5.41
CA PHE A 252 11.09 6.99 -4.58
C PHE A 252 12.49 7.19 -3.99
N HIS A 253 13.25 6.12 -3.73
CA HIS A 253 14.66 6.23 -3.38
C HIS A 253 15.46 6.81 -4.55
N ARG A 254 15.25 6.32 -5.77
CA ARG A 254 15.91 6.87 -6.97
C ARG A 254 15.56 8.35 -7.18
N MET A 255 14.29 8.72 -7.10
CA MET A 255 13.87 10.12 -7.18
C MET A 255 14.56 11.00 -6.14
N TYR A 256 14.65 10.51 -4.91
CA TYR A 256 15.32 11.22 -3.85
C TYR A 256 16.80 11.45 -4.15
N VAL A 257 17.51 10.42 -4.58
CA VAL A 257 18.94 10.51 -4.96
C VAL A 257 19.13 11.38 -6.21
N GLU A 258 18.27 11.25 -7.21
CA GLU A 258 18.27 12.08 -8.42
C GLU A 258 18.16 13.59 -8.09
N HIS A 259 17.33 13.92 -7.08
CA HIS A 259 17.10 15.31 -6.67
C HIS A 259 18.19 15.83 -5.72
N THR A 260 18.63 15.01 -4.74
CA THR A 260 19.48 15.47 -3.64
C THR A 260 20.95 15.18 -3.83
N GLY A 261 21.30 14.14 -4.59
CA GLY A 261 22.67 13.63 -4.74
C GLY A 261 23.12 12.71 -3.60
N PHE A 262 22.30 12.47 -2.55
CA PHE A 262 22.65 11.61 -1.41
C PHE A 262 21.55 10.60 -1.10
N GLN A 263 21.90 9.53 -0.36
CA GLN A 263 20.98 8.44 -0.02
C GLN A 263 19.94 8.89 1.03
N PRO A 264 18.70 8.33 0.99
CA PRO A 264 17.66 8.68 1.96
C PRO A 264 17.96 8.16 3.38
N PRO A 265 17.35 8.75 4.44
CA PRO A 265 17.62 8.42 5.84
C PRO A 265 17.60 6.94 6.19
N ASN A 266 16.67 6.15 5.65
CA ASN A 266 16.54 4.72 5.95
C ASN A 266 17.59 3.83 5.25
N GLN A 267 18.56 4.41 4.58
CA GLN A 267 19.76 3.75 4.05
C GLN A 267 20.99 4.00 4.94
N HIS A 268 20.83 4.70 6.05
CA HIS A 268 21.88 5.00 7.03
C HIS A 268 21.56 4.31 8.37
N GLU A 269 22.60 4.09 9.17
CA GLU A 269 22.48 3.43 10.47
C GLU A 269 21.75 4.30 11.50
N SER A 270 21.84 5.63 11.36
CA SER A 270 21.16 6.58 12.22
C SER A 270 20.83 7.88 11.49
N VAL A 271 19.99 8.71 12.09
CA VAL A 271 19.66 10.06 11.59
C VAL A 271 20.92 10.93 11.54
N GLU A 272 21.79 10.83 12.53
CA GLU A 272 23.05 11.60 12.60
C GLU A 272 24.01 11.18 11.46
N ALA A 273 24.10 9.88 11.17
CA ALA A 273 24.91 9.38 10.05
C ALA A 273 24.35 9.89 8.69
N PHE A 274 23.03 9.90 8.53
CA PHE A 274 22.37 10.50 7.38
C PHE A 274 22.70 12.00 7.26
N GLN A 275 22.47 12.78 8.33
CA GLN A 275 22.68 14.22 8.31
C GLN A 275 24.14 14.59 8.03
N LYS A 276 25.09 13.79 8.54
CA LYS A 276 26.51 13.94 8.21
C LYS A 276 26.76 13.71 6.72
N ALA A 277 26.30 12.59 6.15
CA ALA A 277 26.48 12.27 4.74
C ALA A 277 25.82 13.31 3.81
N ALA A 278 24.63 13.78 4.17
CA ALA A 278 23.92 14.83 3.43
C ALA A 278 24.68 16.15 3.44
N ARG A 279 25.23 16.56 4.61
CA ARG A 279 26.07 17.76 4.74
C ARG A 279 27.40 17.62 4.00
N ASP A 280 28.04 16.46 4.05
CA ASP A 280 29.27 16.19 3.32
C ASP A 280 29.06 16.29 1.79
N THR A 281 27.85 16.00 1.29
CA THR A 281 27.48 16.05 -0.14
C THR A 281 27.00 17.44 -0.57
N ALA A 282 26.11 18.06 0.19
CA ALA A 282 25.36 19.28 -0.23
C ALA A 282 25.57 20.48 0.71
N GLY A 283 26.50 20.41 1.66
CA GLY A 283 26.78 21.52 2.58
C GLY A 283 25.52 21.93 3.37
N ASP A 284 25.33 23.21 3.56
CA ASP A 284 24.19 23.77 4.29
C ASP A 284 22.87 23.74 3.50
N GLU A 285 22.92 23.40 2.21
CA GLU A 285 21.72 23.29 1.34
C GLU A 285 20.96 21.97 1.55
N TRP A 286 21.55 20.96 2.18
CA TRP A 286 20.93 19.64 2.31
C TRP A 286 19.50 19.65 2.91
N PRO A 287 19.15 20.50 3.92
CA PRO A 287 17.79 20.47 4.47
C PRO A 287 16.74 20.97 3.47
N ARG A 288 17.10 21.94 2.61
CA ARG A 288 16.24 22.44 1.56
C ARG A 288 16.02 21.36 0.49
N LEU A 289 17.10 20.72 0.03
CA LEU A 289 17.04 19.64 -0.97
C LEU A 289 16.23 18.45 -0.45
N ASP A 290 16.41 18.03 0.82
CA ASP A 290 15.60 16.98 1.46
C ASP A 290 14.11 17.35 1.45
N ALA A 291 13.77 18.58 1.81
CA ALA A 291 12.40 19.05 1.86
C ALA A 291 11.74 19.06 0.46
N GLU A 292 12.43 19.57 -0.54
CA GLU A 292 11.96 19.63 -1.93
C GLU A 292 11.76 18.24 -2.53
N ALA A 293 12.73 17.33 -2.35
CA ALA A 293 12.63 15.95 -2.80
C ALA A 293 11.43 15.21 -2.15
N ARG A 294 11.20 15.45 -0.86
CA ARG A 294 10.05 14.88 -0.15
C ARG A 294 8.73 15.41 -0.69
N ASP A 295 8.61 16.70 -0.93
CA ASP A 295 7.40 17.30 -1.50
C ASP A 295 7.10 16.73 -2.90
N GLU A 296 8.11 16.56 -3.75
CA GLU A 296 7.96 15.93 -5.07
C GLU A 296 7.49 14.47 -4.96
N ILE A 297 8.08 13.70 -4.05
CA ILE A 297 7.70 12.30 -3.80
C ILE A 297 6.27 12.20 -3.26
N GLU A 298 5.87 13.08 -2.36
CA GLU A 298 4.50 13.11 -1.81
C GLU A 298 3.47 13.37 -2.91
N VAL A 299 3.72 14.33 -3.80
CA VAL A 299 2.87 14.63 -4.96
C VAL A 299 2.84 13.44 -5.92
N THR A 300 4.00 12.89 -6.28
CA THR A 300 4.12 11.69 -7.12
C THR A 300 3.42 10.49 -6.49
N ALA A 301 3.43 10.40 -5.15
CA ALA A 301 2.70 9.38 -4.42
C ALA A 301 1.17 9.58 -4.42
N GLY A 302 0.66 10.70 -4.90
CA GLY A 302 -0.76 11.05 -4.95
C GLY A 302 -1.26 11.67 -3.65
N HIS A 303 -0.40 12.43 -2.97
CA HIS A 303 -0.72 13.21 -1.78
C HIS A 303 -0.42 14.70 -2.01
N SER A 304 -0.81 15.55 -1.08
CA SER A 304 -0.38 16.95 -1.09
C SER A 304 1.06 17.05 -0.60
N ALA A 305 1.80 18.04 -1.06
CA ALA A 305 3.10 18.39 -0.48
C ALA A 305 2.97 18.72 1.02
N GLY A 306 4.03 18.51 1.79
CA GLY A 306 4.05 18.66 3.25
C GLY A 306 3.47 17.48 4.04
N ARG A 307 3.15 16.37 3.39
CA ARG A 307 2.70 15.13 4.03
C ARG A 307 3.89 14.26 4.43
N ARG A 308 4.69 14.74 5.38
CA ARG A 308 5.93 14.07 5.84
C ARG A 308 5.69 12.64 6.32
N ASP A 309 4.53 12.34 6.90
CA ASP A 309 4.13 10.97 7.24
C ASP A 309 4.12 10.01 6.03
N VAL A 310 3.93 10.55 4.83
CA VAL A 310 3.97 9.77 3.58
C VAL A 310 5.41 9.58 3.11
N SER A 311 6.21 10.64 3.01
CA SER A 311 7.60 10.52 2.58
C SER A 311 8.45 9.74 3.58
N ASP A 312 8.22 9.90 4.89
CA ASP A 312 8.88 9.10 5.93
C ASP A 312 8.59 7.60 5.80
N ALA A 313 7.38 7.23 5.34
CA ALA A 313 7.06 5.83 5.11
C ALA A 313 7.90 5.18 3.99
N TYR A 314 8.43 5.97 3.07
CA TYR A 314 9.28 5.51 1.98
C TYR A 314 10.78 5.70 2.29
N LEU A 315 11.16 6.82 2.85
CA LEU A 315 12.53 7.30 2.96
C LEU A 315 13.12 7.19 4.38
N GLY A 316 12.29 7.04 5.40
CA GLY A 316 12.66 7.26 6.80
C GLY A 316 12.60 8.74 7.18
N SER A 317 12.67 9.02 8.50
CA SER A 317 12.72 10.39 9.01
C SER A 317 14.12 10.97 8.88
N SER A 318 14.20 12.25 8.53
CA SER A 318 15.45 13.03 8.51
C SER A 318 15.70 13.80 9.82
N GLN A 319 14.74 13.68 10.82
CA GLN A 319 14.76 14.38 12.11
C GLN A 319 14.73 13.40 13.26
#